data_32069aa7ae90559e6bda8f48b338f8fc
#
_entry.id   32069aa7ae90559e6bda8f48b338f8fc
#
_cell.length_a   1.000
_cell.length_b   1.000
_cell.length_c   1.000
_cell.angle_alpha   90.00
_cell.angle_beta   90.00
_cell.angle_gamma   90.00
#
_symmetry.space_group_name_H-M   'P 1'
#
loop_
_entity.id
_entity.type
_entity.pdbx_description
1 polymer ?
#
loop_
_entity_poly.entity_id
_entity_poly.type
_entity_poly.pdbx_seq_one_letter_code
_entity_poly.pdbx_strand_id
1 'polypeptide(L)'
;MEVLLAITGASGSIYAASLLAALSQRGVNVDLVLTPAAQIVIRQELNWDLEGSSEVIQEKLVHYLKQPLPGLKVLAIDNWFNRAASGSNPVDAMVVIPCSMGTLSAIAHGLSQNLIERAADVLLKERRKLILMPRDCLLYTSPSPRD
;
A
#
# COMPACT_ATOMS: atom_id res chain seq x y z
N MET A 1 -10.75 -4.34 13.09
CA MET A 1 -9.90 -4.87 12.03
C MET A 1 -8.97 -3.78 11.54
N GLU A 2 -7.71 -4.10 11.39
CA GLU A 2 -6.65 -3.18 11.03
C GLU A 2 -5.88 -3.69 9.83
N VAL A 3 -5.83 -2.88 8.79
CA VAL A 3 -5.21 -3.25 7.51
C VAL A 3 -4.10 -2.28 7.17
N LEU A 4 -2.94 -2.80 6.80
CA LEU A 4 -1.90 -2.01 6.16
C LEU A 4 -2.13 -2.03 4.66
N LEU A 5 -2.39 -0.85 4.09
CA LEU A 5 -2.53 -0.65 2.65
C LEU A 5 -1.27 0.00 2.10
N ALA A 6 -0.56 -0.70 1.24
CA ALA A 6 0.64 -0.21 0.60
C ALA A 6 0.37 0.05 -0.89
N ILE A 7 0.76 1.23 -1.36
CA ILE A 7 0.64 1.61 -2.77
C ILE A 7 2.04 1.81 -3.34
N THR A 8 2.37 1.09 -4.39
CA THR A 8 3.67 1.16 -5.04
C THR A 8 3.59 1.76 -6.44
N GLY A 9 4.72 1.96 -7.08
CA GLY A 9 4.84 2.68 -8.33
C GLY A 9 4.49 1.89 -9.58
N ALA A 10 3.41 1.12 -9.54
CA ALA A 10 2.86 0.44 -10.72
C ALA A 10 1.53 1.08 -11.14
N SER A 11 1.12 0.86 -12.39
CA SER A 11 -0.18 1.30 -12.90
C SER A 11 -1.33 0.64 -12.13
N GLY A 12 -2.43 1.35 -11.94
CA GLY A 12 -3.62 0.84 -11.25
C GLY A 12 -3.95 1.59 -9.96
N SER A 13 -3.56 2.84 -9.83
CA SER A 13 -3.85 3.69 -8.66
C SER A 13 -5.34 3.77 -8.33
N ILE A 14 -6.21 3.69 -9.34
CA ILE A 14 -7.66 3.70 -9.15
C ILE A 14 -8.16 2.54 -8.28
N TYR A 15 -7.53 1.37 -8.39
CA TYR A 15 -7.90 0.21 -7.57
C TYR A 15 -7.55 0.42 -6.11
N ALA A 16 -6.40 1.04 -5.83
CA ALA A 16 -6.02 1.41 -4.47
C ALA A 16 -6.98 2.43 -3.88
N ALA A 17 -7.35 3.45 -4.64
CA ALA A 17 -8.32 4.46 -4.23
C ALA A 17 -9.70 3.84 -3.91
N SER A 18 -10.17 2.95 -4.78
CA SER A 18 -11.44 2.23 -4.59
C SER A 18 -11.41 1.33 -3.35
N LEU A 19 -10.29 0.63 -3.12
CA LEU A 19 -10.15 -0.23 -1.95
C LEU A 19 -10.12 0.60 -0.66
N LEU A 20 -9.38 1.70 -0.63
CA LEU A 20 -9.32 2.60 0.54
C LEU A 20 -10.72 3.12 0.89
N ALA A 21 -11.47 3.58 -0.11
CA ALA A 21 -12.84 4.04 0.07
C ALA A 21 -13.74 2.93 0.64
N ALA A 22 -13.67 1.73 0.08
CA ALA A 22 -14.47 0.59 0.51
C ALA A 22 -14.14 0.11 1.93
N LEU A 23 -12.86 0.08 2.30
CA LEU A 23 -12.43 -0.27 3.65
C LEU A 23 -12.92 0.75 4.68
N SER A 24 -12.80 2.03 4.36
CA SER A 24 -13.28 3.11 5.23
C SER A 24 -14.79 3.05 5.45
N GLN A 25 -15.57 2.81 4.39
CA GLN A 25 -17.03 2.64 4.48
C GLN A 25 -17.45 1.47 5.38
N ARG A 26 -16.59 0.48 5.54
CA ARG A 26 -16.82 -0.67 6.41
C ARG A 26 -16.26 -0.49 7.82
N GLY A 27 -15.77 0.70 8.15
CA GLY A 27 -15.21 0.98 9.47
C GLY A 27 -13.88 0.28 9.76
N VAL A 28 -13.14 -0.12 8.72
CA VAL A 28 -11.81 -0.71 8.86
C VAL A 28 -10.79 0.39 9.12
N ASN A 29 -9.93 0.20 10.11
CA ASN A 29 -8.79 1.07 10.33
C ASN A 29 -7.69 0.76 9.30
N VAL A 30 -7.24 1.78 8.60
CA VAL A 30 -6.25 1.64 7.53
C VAL A 30 -5.00 2.43 7.85
N ASP A 31 -3.88 1.73 7.94
CA ASP A 31 -2.55 2.32 7.90
C ASP A 31 -2.10 2.35 6.43
N LEU A 32 -1.91 3.54 5.87
CA LEU A 32 -1.54 3.74 4.46
C LEU A 32 -0.06 4.10 4.32
N VAL A 33 0.63 3.39 3.45
CA VAL A 33 2.01 3.68 3.08
C VAL A 33 2.12 3.85 1.57
N LEU A 34 2.76 4.93 1.14
CA LEU A 34 3.01 5.24 -0.28
C LEU A 34 4.52 5.19 -0.56
N THR A 35 4.92 4.56 -1.66
CA THR A 35 6.28 4.75 -2.17
C THR A 35 6.39 6.11 -2.88
N PRO A 36 7.58 6.70 -2.98
CA PRO A 36 7.78 7.89 -3.82
C PRO A 36 7.32 7.70 -5.27
N ALA A 37 7.58 6.52 -5.83
CA ALA A 37 7.12 6.17 -7.17
C ALA A 37 5.58 6.10 -7.26
N ALA A 38 4.90 5.64 -6.21
CA ALA A 38 3.44 5.64 -6.15
C ALA A 38 2.85 7.05 -6.24
N GLN A 39 3.45 8.01 -5.57
CA GLN A 39 3.00 9.41 -5.63
C GLN A 39 3.09 9.98 -7.06
N ILE A 40 4.13 9.62 -7.80
CA ILE A 40 4.30 10.02 -9.21
C ILE A 40 3.21 9.39 -10.08
N VAL A 41 2.98 8.08 -9.95
CA VAL A 41 1.99 7.36 -10.74
C VAL A 41 0.56 7.83 -10.44
N ILE A 42 0.24 8.06 -9.17
CA ILE A 42 -1.05 8.60 -8.74
C ILE A 42 -1.30 9.98 -9.36
N ARG A 43 -0.29 10.83 -9.41
CA ARG A 43 -0.39 12.13 -10.08
C ARG A 43 -0.68 11.97 -11.57
N GLN A 44 0.00 11.06 -12.25
CA GLN A 44 -0.19 10.81 -13.67
C GLN A 44 -1.55 10.18 -14.00
N GLU A 45 -2.00 9.22 -13.21
CA GLU A 45 -3.23 8.48 -13.49
C GLU A 45 -4.49 9.16 -12.98
N LEU A 46 -4.45 9.76 -11.79
CA LEU A 46 -5.62 10.33 -11.12
C LEU A 46 -5.58 11.85 -11.04
N ASN A 47 -4.49 12.48 -11.42
CA ASN A 47 -4.24 13.91 -11.24
C ASN A 47 -4.34 14.35 -9.77
N TRP A 48 -3.95 13.47 -8.85
CA TRP A 48 -3.91 13.73 -7.42
C TRP A 48 -2.49 14.08 -6.98
N ASP A 49 -2.35 15.18 -6.28
CA ASP A 49 -1.09 15.57 -5.66
C ASP A 49 -1.06 15.10 -4.20
N LEU A 50 -0.36 14.02 -3.95
CA LEU A 50 -0.18 13.44 -2.61
C LEU A 50 1.21 13.72 -2.03
N GLU A 51 1.75 14.90 -2.29
CA GLU A 51 2.99 15.38 -1.66
C GLU A 51 2.69 16.08 -0.34
N GLY A 52 3.66 16.03 0.57
CA GLY A 52 3.59 16.71 1.87
C GLY A 52 3.77 15.77 3.06
N SER A 53 3.46 16.26 4.26
CA SER A 53 3.49 15.45 5.46
C SER A 53 2.35 14.41 5.47
N SER A 54 2.45 13.42 6.35
CA SER A 54 1.42 12.40 6.51
C SER A 54 0.04 13.01 6.76
N GLU A 55 -0.03 14.05 7.58
CA GLU A 55 -1.29 14.76 7.89
C GLU A 55 -1.85 15.48 6.66
N VAL A 56 -1.01 16.12 5.87
CA VAL A 56 -1.39 16.79 4.63
C VAL A 56 -1.92 15.80 3.60
N ILE A 57 -1.24 14.67 3.43
CA ILE A 57 -1.69 13.58 2.53
C ILE A 57 -3.05 13.04 2.98
N GLN A 58 -3.25 12.86 4.28
CA GLN A 58 -4.51 12.38 4.84
C GLN A 58 -5.66 13.33 4.53
N GLU A 59 -5.48 14.63 4.71
CA GLU A 59 -6.47 15.66 4.36
C GLU A 59 -6.78 15.68 2.85
N LYS A 60 -5.74 15.57 2.03
CA LYS A 60 -5.90 15.51 0.57
C LYS A 60 -6.70 14.29 0.13
N LEU A 61 -6.47 13.13 0.73
CA LEU A 61 -7.22 11.90 0.41
C LEU A 61 -8.71 12.04 0.76
N VAL A 62 -9.05 12.66 1.89
CA VAL A 62 -10.44 12.96 2.25
C VAL A 62 -11.08 13.84 1.18
N HIS A 63 -10.35 14.84 0.70
CA HIS A 63 -10.82 15.73 -0.36
C HIS A 63 -11.03 15.02 -1.70
N TYR A 64 -10.03 14.24 -2.14
CA TYR A 64 -10.08 13.54 -3.44
C TYR A 64 -11.11 12.42 -3.47
N LEU A 65 -11.26 11.67 -2.38
CA LEU A 65 -12.25 10.59 -2.27
C LEU A 65 -13.64 11.09 -1.95
N LYS A 66 -13.78 12.38 -1.59
CA LYS A 66 -15.07 13.02 -1.27
C LYS A 66 -15.87 12.29 -0.20
N GLN A 67 -15.17 11.72 0.77
CA GLN A 67 -15.77 11.03 1.91
C GLN A 67 -14.85 11.12 3.13
N PRO A 68 -15.40 11.06 4.37
CA PRO A 68 -14.58 10.99 5.56
C PRO A 68 -13.83 9.65 5.63
N LEU A 69 -12.62 9.69 6.18
CA LEU A 69 -11.76 8.52 6.34
C LEU A 69 -11.32 8.42 7.82
N PRO A 70 -12.25 8.15 8.76
CA PRO A 70 -11.99 8.31 10.19
C PRO A 70 -10.93 7.34 10.74
N GLY A 71 -10.78 6.19 10.13
CA GLY A 71 -9.80 5.17 10.53
C GLY A 71 -8.48 5.22 9.76
N LEU A 72 -8.29 6.24 8.92
CA LEU A 72 -7.08 6.36 8.10
C LEU A 72 -5.93 6.97 8.90
N LYS A 73 -4.77 6.34 8.81
CA LYS A 73 -3.47 6.88 9.18
C LYS A 73 -2.52 6.77 8.01
N VAL A 74 -1.90 7.87 7.62
CA VAL A 74 -0.82 7.85 6.62
C VAL A 74 0.51 7.73 7.35
N LEU A 75 1.31 6.74 6.97
CA LEU A 75 2.61 6.46 7.58
C LEU A 75 3.74 6.80 6.60
N ALA A 76 4.82 7.33 7.12
CA ALA A 76 6.05 7.50 6.35
C ALA A 76 6.67 6.13 6.02
N ILE A 77 7.21 5.99 4.81
CA ILE A 77 7.79 4.72 4.33
C ILE A 77 9.03 4.28 5.13
N ASP A 78 9.68 5.20 5.80
CA ASP A 78 10.85 4.99 6.66
C ASP A 78 10.51 4.95 8.17
N ASN A 79 9.24 4.84 8.52
CA ASN A 79 8.80 4.77 9.91
C ASN A 79 9.01 3.36 10.50
N TRP A 80 10.24 3.07 10.89
CA TRP A 80 10.63 1.78 11.49
C TRP A 80 10.04 1.53 12.88
N PHE A 81 9.53 2.56 13.54
CA PHE A 81 8.93 2.46 14.88
C PHE A 81 7.44 2.14 14.85
N ASN A 82 6.85 2.06 13.66
CA ASN A 82 5.46 1.66 13.52
C ASN A 82 5.28 0.19 13.90
N ARG A 83 4.11 -0.13 14.49
CA ARG A 83 3.77 -1.51 14.86
C ARG A 83 3.81 -2.49 13.68
N ALA A 84 3.54 -2.02 12.47
CA ALA A 84 3.62 -2.86 11.26
C ALA A 84 5.03 -3.40 11.00
N ALA A 85 6.07 -2.75 11.54
CA ALA A 85 7.45 -3.22 11.49
C ALA A 85 7.79 -4.21 12.62
N SER A 86 6.86 -4.50 13.52
CA SER A 86 7.09 -5.34 14.71
C SER A 86 6.15 -6.54 14.74
N GLY A 87 6.69 -7.71 15.02
CA GLY A 87 5.92 -8.95 15.18
C GLY A 87 5.11 -9.03 16.48
N SER A 88 5.33 -8.13 17.44
CA SER A 88 4.64 -8.19 18.74
C SER A 88 3.17 -7.77 18.68
N ASN A 89 2.81 -6.91 17.72
CA ASN A 89 1.44 -6.46 17.50
C ASN A 89 1.20 -6.15 16.01
N PRO A 90 1.25 -7.17 15.13
CA PRO A 90 1.10 -6.95 13.69
C PRO A 90 -0.34 -6.58 13.36
N VAL A 91 -0.52 -5.90 12.22
CA VAL A 91 -1.85 -5.66 11.64
C VAL A 91 -2.53 -6.98 11.27
N ASP A 92 -3.85 -6.98 11.11
CA ASP A 92 -4.62 -8.18 10.77
C ASP A 92 -4.33 -8.67 9.35
N ALA A 93 -4.14 -7.74 8.44
CA ALA A 93 -3.84 -8.04 7.04
C ALA A 93 -3.06 -6.90 6.39
N MET A 94 -2.36 -7.23 5.32
CA MET A 94 -1.67 -6.26 4.45
C MET A 94 -2.09 -6.48 3.01
N VAL A 95 -2.35 -5.38 2.31
CA VAL A 95 -2.63 -5.38 0.87
C VAL A 95 -1.64 -4.46 0.19
N VAL A 96 -0.93 -4.96 -0.82
CA VAL A 96 -0.07 -4.15 -1.70
C VAL A 96 -0.76 -4.02 -3.04
N ILE A 97 -1.27 -2.82 -3.34
CA ILE A 97 -2.08 -2.56 -4.52
C ILE A 97 -1.87 -1.14 -5.07
N PRO A 98 -1.45 -0.98 -6.31
CA PRO A 98 -0.81 -2.01 -7.12
C PRO A 98 0.55 -2.42 -6.53
N CYS A 99 0.99 -3.64 -6.80
CA CYS A 99 2.31 -4.12 -6.40
C CYS A 99 3.23 -4.14 -7.62
N SER A 100 4.28 -3.32 -7.60
CA SER A 100 5.30 -3.34 -8.63
C SER A 100 6.10 -4.64 -8.59
N MET A 101 6.67 -5.04 -9.73
CA MET A 101 7.52 -6.24 -9.79
C MET A 101 8.76 -6.10 -8.92
N GLY A 102 9.30 -4.89 -8.76
CA GLY A 102 10.39 -4.61 -7.82
C GLY A 102 10.00 -4.90 -6.38
N THR A 103 8.82 -4.43 -5.94
CA THR A 103 8.31 -4.72 -4.60
C THR A 103 8.01 -6.21 -4.41
N LEU A 104 7.38 -6.86 -5.39
CA LEU A 104 7.13 -8.30 -5.35
C LEU A 104 8.44 -9.08 -5.20
N SER A 105 9.45 -8.75 -6.00
CA SER A 105 10.78 -9.37 -5.93
C SER A 105 11.44 -9.15 -4.58
N ALA A 106 11.40 -7.94 -4.04
CA ALA A 106 11.96 -7.62 -2.73
C ALA A 106 11.29 -8.44 -1.61
N ILE A 107 9.97 -8.53 -1.62
CA ILE A 107 9.22 -9.35 -0.64
C ILE A 107 9.58 -10.83 -0.78
N ALA A 108 9.63 -11.33 -2.00
CA ALA A 108 9.96 -12.75 -2.27
C ALA A 108 11.37 -13.13 -1.81
N HIS A 109 12.31 -12.18 -1.83
CA HIS A 109 13.69 -12.39 -1.39
C HIS A 109 13.93 -12.01 0.08
N GLY A 110 12.89 -11.64 0.83
CA GLY A 110 13.00 -11.30 2.24
C GLY A 110 13.76 -9.99 2.51
N LEU A 111 13.75 -9.05 1.58
CA LEU A 111 14.35 -7.74 1.79
C LEU A 111 13.51 -6.93 2.77
N SER A 112 14.15 -6.06 3.53
CA SER A 112 13.53 -5.23 4.58
C SER A 112 14.11 -3.81 4.55
N GLN A 113 14.10 -3.18 3.38
CA GLN A 113 14.72 -1.88 3.15
C GLN A 113 13.81 -0.69 3.47
N ASN A 114 12.51 -0.93 3.56
CA ASN A 114 11.50 0.08 3.90
C ASN A 114 10.37 -0.55 4.72
N LEU A 115 9.43 0.28 5.17
CA LEU A 115 8.31 -0.19 5.99
C LEU A 115 7.44 -1.23 5.26
N ILE A 116 7.24 -1.09 3.96
CA ILE A 116 6.41 -2.03 3.16
C ILE A 116 7.04 -3.41 3.16
N GLU A 117 8.31 -3.51 2.80
CA GLU A 117 9.04 -4.78 2.77
C GLU A 117 9.13 -5.40 4.16
N ARG A 118 9.42 -4.59 5.18
CA ARG A 118 9.51 -5.06 6.56
C ARG A 118 8.18 -5.56 7.08
N ALA A 119 7.08 -4.85 6.82
CA ALA A 119 5.75 -5.28 7.23
C ALA A 119 5.33 -6.60 6.56
N ALA A 120 5.63 -6.75 5.26
CA ALA A 120 5.37 -7.99 4.55
C ALA A 120 6.12 -9.18 5.19
N ASP A 121 7.40 -9.00 5.52
CA ASP A 121 8.21 -10.00 6.21
C ASP A 121 7.61 -10.38 7.58
N VAL A 122 7.19 -9.39 8.35
CA VAL A 122 6.52 -9.61 9.65
C VAL A 122 5.23 -10.40 9.47
N LEU A 123 4.37 -10.03 8.50
CA LEU A 123 3.11 -10.74 8.28
C LEU A 123 3.32 -12.19 7.84
N LEU A 124 4.30 -12.44 6.97
CA LEU A 124 4.65 -13.80 6.56
C LEU A 124 5.11 -14.64 7.75
N LYS A 125 5.99 -14.09 8.57
CA LYS A 125 6.49 -14.75 9.79
C LYS A 125 5.36 -15.04 10.79
N GLU A 126 4.47 -14.09 11.01
CA GLU A 126 3.37 -14.21 11.97
C GLU A 126 2.13 -14.90 11.37
N ARG A 127 2.24 -15.44 10.14
CA ARG A 127 1.17 -16.13 9.42
C ARG A 127 -0.11 -15.29 9.29
N ARG A 128 0.05 -13.98 9.14
CA ARG A 128 -1.04 -13.06 8.85
C ARG A 128 -1.28 -12.97 7.35
N LYS A 129 -2.43 -12.45 6.97
CA LYS A 129 -2.83 -12.35 5.56
C LYS A 129 -2.03 -11.28 4.83
N LEU A 130 -1.34 -11.67 3.78
CA LEU A 130 -0.66 -10.78 2.85
C LEU A 130 -1.27 -10.97 1.46
N ILE A 131 -1.80 -9.88 0.88
CA ILE A 131 -2.41 -9.87 -0.45
C ILE A 131 -1.56 -8.98 -1.33
N LEU A 132 -1.06 -9.53 -2.42
CA LEU A 132 -0.29 -8.79 -3.42
C LEU A 132 -1.08 -8.73 -4.72
N MET A 133 -1.24 -7.52 -5.28
CA MET A 133 -1.89 -7.28 -6.56
C MET A 133 -0.83 -6.84 -7.58
N PRO A 134 -0.07 -7.81 -8.16
CA PRO A 134 1.03 -7.46 -9.04
C PRO A 134 0.56 -6.84 -10.34
N ARG A 135 1.31 -5.84 -10.78
CA ARG A 135 1.18 -5.22 -12.09
C ARG A 135 2.53 -5.26 -12.78
N ASP A 136 2.55 -5.90 -13.91
CA ASP A 136 3.75 -6.05 -14.72
C ASP A 136 3.74 -5.02 -15.85
N CYS A 137 4.81 -4.26 -15.95
CA CYS A 137 5.02 -3.36 -17.08
C CYS A 137 5.73 -4.06 -18.26
N LEU A 138 6.22 -5.29 -18.06
CA LEU A 138 6.90 -6.10 -19.05
C LEU A 138 6.00 -7.25 -19.54
N LEU A 139 4.80 -6.92 -19.97
CA LEU A 139 3.79 -7.90 -20.38
C LEU A 139 4.24 -8.91 -21.45
N TYR A 140 5.30 -8.55 -22.21
CA TYR A 140 5.81 -9.40 -23.29
C TYR A 140 6.74 -10.52 -22.80
N THR A 141 7.19 -10.45 -21.56
CA THR A 141 8.17 -11.40 -21.00
C THR A 141 7.59 -12.30 -19.94
N SER A 142 6.40 -11.99 -19.42
CA SER A 142 5.74 -12.77 -18.40
C SER A 142 4.64 -13.63 -19.03
N PRO A 143 4.65 -14.95 -18.81
CA PRO A 143 3.55 -15.81 -19.24
C PRO A 143 2.24 -15.33 -18.64
N SER A 144 1.23 -15.20 -19.46
CA SER A 144 -0.12 -14.87 -19.02
C SER A 144 -0.92 -16.16 -18.83
N PRO A 145 -1.80 -16.25 -17.82
CA PRO A 145 -2.72 -17.38 -17.70
C PRO A 145 -3.68 -17.53 -18.88
N ARG A 146 -3.71 -16.54 -19.77
CA ARG A 146 -4.53 -16.55 -20.99
C ARG A 146 -3.80 -17.06 -22.23
N ASP A 147 -2.52 -17.26 -22.11
CA ASP A 147 -1.67 -17.84 -23.14
C ASP A 147 -1.57 -19.35 -22.91
#